data_09a774393e1576ce189eb1d6876c33fb
#
_entry.id   09a774393e1576ce189eb1d6876c33fb
#
_cell.length_a   1.000
_cell.length_b   1.000
_cell.length_c   1.000
_cell.angle_alpha   90.00
_cell.angle_beta   90.00
_cell.angle_gamma   90.00
#
_symmetry.space_group_name_H-M   'P 1'
#
loop_
_entity.id
_entity.type
_entity.pdbx_description
1 polymer ?
#
loop_
_entity_poly.entity_id
_entity_poly.type
_entity_poly.pdbx_seq_one_letter_code
_entity_poly.pdbx_strand_id
1 'polypeptide(L)'
;MYYFKDLYSYYKEYKKYKNLTNGLFWFKKYSGIKWIKGQNFGDYFSPIIVSKVAQKFGFKKLVLPENKNLFAIGSILHFAKDKDIIWGSGINGKIPHDYYKFKNLDIRMVRGPKTKNYLESKGHLVPNSYGEPGLLLSL
;
A
#
# COMPACT_ATOMS: atom_id res chain seq x y z
N MET A 1 0.56 -27.68 -9.84
CA MET A 1 0.90 -27.06 -11.15
C MET A 1 0.01 -25.88 -11.55
N TYR A 2 -1.03 -25.55 -10.80
CA TYR A 2 -1.92 -24.38 -11.02
C TYR A 2 -1.33 -23.03 -10.59
N TYR A 3 -0.39 -23.02 -9.64
CA TYR A 3 0.19 -21.81 -9.04
C TYR A 3 1.03 -20.94 -9.98
N PHE A 4 1.65 -21.52 -11.01
CA PHE A 4 2.56 -20.78 -11.90
C PHE A 4 1.86 -19.97 -13.00
N LYS A 5 0.69 -20.43 -13.47
CA LYS A 5 -0.09 -19.67 -14.47
C LYS A 5 -0.64 -18.38 -13.88
N ASP A 6 -1.08 -18.43 -12.64
CA ASP A 6 -1.66 -17.26 -11.96
C ASP A 6 -0.62 -16.17 -11.68
N LEU A 7 0.57 -16.54 -11.19
CA LEU A 7 1.65 -15.58 -10.93
C LEU A 7 2.14 -14.85 -12.19
N TYR A 8 2.16 -15.52 -13.33
CA TYR A 8 2.55 -14.90 -14.59
C TYR A 8 1.47 -13.97 -15.14
N SER A 9 0.20 -14.30 -14.98
CA SER A 9 -0.91 -13.43 -15.32
C SER A 9 -0.92 -12.18 -14.44
N TYR A 10 -0.68 -12.32 -13.13
CA TYR A 10 -0.51 -11.21 -12.20
C TYR A 10 0.68 -10.30 -12.56
N TYR A 11 1.80 -10.86 -12.99
CA TYR A 11 2.95 -10.08 -13.44
C TYR A 11 2.65 -9.28 -14.73
N LYS A 12 1.90 -9.84 -15.68
CA LYS A 12 1.41 -9.12 -16.86
C LYS A 12 0.47 -7.98 -16.47
N GLU A 13 -0.47 -8.24 -15.58
CA GLU A 13 -1.35 -7.22 -15.03
C GLU A 13 -0.57 -6.13 -14.30
N TYR A 14 0.37 -6.50 -13.45
CA TYR A 14 1.26 -5.56 -12.78
C TYR A 14 1.98 -4.62 -13.76
N LYS A 15 2.54 -5.15 -14.85
CA LYS A 15 3.18 -4.31 -15.89
C LYS A 15 2.21 -3.31 -16.51
N LYS A 16 0.96 -3.72 -16.73
CA LYS A 16 -0.10 -2.86 -17.26
C LYS A 16 -0.41 -1.72 -16.29
N TYR A 17 -0.45 -1.98 -14.99
CA TYR A 17 -0.83 -1.00 -13.96
C TYR A 17 0.34 -0.19 -13.41
N LYS A 18 1.58 -0.58 -13.63
CA LYS A 18 2.77 0.14 -13.16
C LYS A 18 2.78 1.61 -13.58
N ASN A 19 2.35 1.90 -14.80
CA ASN A 19 2.31 3.27 -15.33
C ASN A 19 1.09 4.06 -14.83
N LEU A 20 0.07 3.38 -14.29
CA LEU A 20 -1.15 3.98 -13.77
C LEU A 20 -1.03 4.38 -12.30
N THR A 21 -0.04 3.86 -11.58
CA THR A 21 0.13 4.01 -10.14
C THR A 21 1.41 4.74 -9.76
N ASN A 22 1.73 5.80 -10.49
CA ASN A 22 2.88 6.64 -10.14
C ASN A 22 2.67 7.30 -8.77
N GLY A 23 3.65 7.15 -7.87
CA GLY A 23 3.56 7.60 -6.47
C GLY A 23 2.96 6.58 -5.50
N LEU A 24 2.50 5.42 -5.95
CA LEU A 24 2.12 4.35 -5.05
C LEU A 24 3.38 3.72 -4.43
N PHE A 25 3.49 3.78 -3.10
CA PHE A 25 4.49 3.04 -2.35
C PHE A 25 3.99 1.64 -2.01
N TRP A 26 4.76 0.64 -2.37
CA TRP A 26 4.50 -0.74 -2.01
C TRP A 26 5.83 -1.49 -1.85
N PHE A 27 5.84 -2.51 -0.99
CA PHE A 27 7.06 -3.23 -0.68
C PHE A 27 7.49 -4.11 -1.85
N LYS A 28 8.57 -3.72 -2.53
CA LYS A 28 9.17 -4.46 -3.64
C LYS A 28 10.53 -5.00 -3.21
N LYS A 29 10.57 -6.25 -2.78
CA LYS A 29 11.80 -6.85 -2.24
C LYS A 29 12.85 -7.17 -3.31
N TYR A 30 12.44 -7.52 -4.55
CA TYR A 30 13.38 -7.85 -5.63
C TYR A 30 12.80 -7.55 -7.02
N SER A 31 13.65 -7.07 -7.94
CA SER A 31 13.37 -7.03 -9.38
C SER A 31 14.07 -8.21 -10.04
N GLY A 32 13.32 -9.13 -10.69
CA GLY A 32 13.86 -10.27 -11.41
C GLY A 32 13.33 -11.63 -10.95
N ILE A 33 13.87 -12.70 -11.51
CA ILE A 33 13.41 -14.11 -11.30
C ILE A 33 13.55 -14.57 -9.83
N LYS A 34 14.40 -13.91 -9.03
CA LYS A 34 14.56 -14.19 -7.59
C LYS A 34 13.37 -13.77 -6.72
N TRP A 35 12.39 -13.05 -7.25
CA TRP A 35 11.23 -12.58 -6.50
C TRP A 35 10.22 -13.67 -6.13
N ILE A 36 10.30 -14.85 -6.73
CA ILE A 36 9.41 -15.99 -6.44
C ILE A 36 9.68 -16.59 -5.04
N LYS A 37 10.89 -16.43 -4.49
CA LYS A 37 11.22 -16.90 -3.14
C LYS A 37 11.12 -15.75 -2.12
N GLY A 38 10.04 -15.73 -1.33
CA GLY A 38 9.94 -14.91 -0.11
C GLY A 38 9.24 -13.56 -0.25
N GLN A 39 8.41 -13.35 -1.27
CA GLN A 39 7.58 -12.16 -1.37
C GLN A 39 6.20 -12.40 -0.78
N ASN A 40 5.68 -11.38 -0.09
CA ASN A 40 4.35 -11.41 0.44
C ASN A 40 3.35 -11.13 -0.71
N PHE A 41 2.47 -12.07 -0.96
CA PHE A 41 1.42 -11.98 -1.96
C PHE A 41 0.59 -10.68 -1.83
N GLY A 42 0.31 -10.25 -0.61
CA GLY A 42 -0.42 -9.02 -0.34
C GLY A 42 0.24 -7.76 -0.93
N ASP A 43 1.56 -7.71 -0.93
CA ASP A 43 2.29 -6.53 -1.40
C ASP A 43 2.12 -6.29 -2.90
N TYR A 44 1.90 -7.36 -3.69
CA TYR A 44 1.65 -7.25 -5.14
C TYR A 44 0.27 -6.75 -5.50
N PHE A 45 -0.69 -6.87 -4.60
CA PHE A 45 -2.05 -6.42 -4.85
C PHE A 45 -2.21 -4.91 -4.77
N SER A 46 -1.30 -4.20 -4.10
CA SER A 46 -1.37 -2.74 -3.99
C SER A 46 -1.58 -2.05 -5.35
N PRO A 47 -0.69 -2.23 -6.36
CA PRO A 47 -0.87 -1.55 -7.64
C PRO A 47 -2.11 -2.01 -8.40
N ILE A 48 -2.49 -3.27 -8.30
CA ILE A 48 -3.67 -3.82 -8.98
C ILE A 48 -4.94 -3.19 -8.41
N ILE A 49 -5.10 -3.24 -7.10
CA ILE A 49 -6.31 -2.75 -6.42
C ILE A 49 -6.44 -1.25 -6.54
N VAL A 50 -5.36 -0.51 -6.28
CA VAL A 50 -5.37 0.95 -6.42
C VAL A 50 -5.75 1.37 -7.84
N SER A 51 -5.23 0.67 -8.86
CA SER A 51 -5.58 0.94 -10.25
C SER A 51 -7.04 0.62 -10.57
N LYS A 52 -7.55 -0.52 -10.11
CA LYS A 52 -8.95 -0.90 -10.31
C LYS A 52 -9.90 0.10 -9.66
N VAL A 53 -9.60 0.50 -8.42
CA VAL A 53 -10.41 1.52 -7.73
C VAL A 53 -10.35 2.85 -8.46
N ALA A 54 -9.17 3.32 -8.85
CA ALA A 54 -9.03 4.55 -9.62
C ALA A 54 -9.83 4.52 -10.92
N GLN A 55 -9.76 3.41 -11.67
CA GLN A 55 -10.53 3.24 -12.92
C GLN A 55 -12.04 3.23 -12.67
N LYS A 56 -12.51 2.57 -11.60
CA LYS A 56 -13.93 2.56 -11.22
C LYS A 56 -14.48 3.95 -10.96
N PHE A 57 -13.65 4.86 -10.46
CA PHE A 57 -13.99 6.28 -10.27
C PHE A 57 -13.61 7.18 -11.45
N GLY A 58 -13.34 6.60 -12.62
CA GLY A 58 -13.09 7.34 -13.86
C GLY A 58 -11.68 7.92 -14.02
N PHE A 59 -10.75 7.59 -13.13
CA PHE A 59 -9.36 8.03 -13.24
C PHE A 59 -8.59 7.16 -14.22
N LYS A 60 -8.05 7.77 -15.27
CA LYS A 60 -7.17 7.08 -16.24
C LYS A 60 -5.76 6.85 -15.69
N LYS A 61 -5.34 7.66 -14.73
CA LYS A 61 -4.03 7.60 -14.08
C LYS A 61 -4.14 8.16 -12.67
N LEU A 62 -3.50 7.49 -11.70
CA LEU A 62 -3.32 8.05 -10.37
C LEU A 62 -2.19 9.09 -10.43
N VAL A 63 -2.51 10.35 -10.21
CA VAL A 63 -1.54 11.44 -10.10
C VAL A 63 -1.57 11.93 -8.67
N LEU A 64 -0.48 11.69 -7.94
CA LEU A 64 -0.32 12.22 -6.59
C LEU A 64 0.39 13.57 -6.63
N PRO A 65 0.18 14.42 -5.61
CA PRO A 65 0.96 15.64 -5.45
C PRO A 65 2.45 15.33 -5.43
N GLU A 66 3.24 16.29 -5.85
CA GLU A 66 4.69 16.15 -5.92
C GLU A 66 5.28 15.76 -4.55
N ASN A 67 6.23 14.82 -4.55
CA ASN A 67 6.90 14.32 -3.35
C ASN A 67 5.98 13.63 -2.32
N LYS A 68 4.82 13.14 -2.72
CA LYS A 68 3.95 12.32 -1.87
C LYS A 68 3.84 10.89 -2.41
N ASN A 69 3.74 9.93 -1.49
CA ASN A 69 3.43 8.55 -1.81
C ASN A 69 2.08 8.14 -1.21
N LEU A 70 1.42 7.20 -1.85
CA LEU A 70 0.23 6.54 -1.32
C LEU A 70 0.60 5.19 -0.73
N PHE A 71 0.23 4.97 0.52
CA PHE A 71 0.39 3.71 1.24
C PHE A 71 -0.97 3.02 1.37
N ALA A 72 -1.19 1.95 0.59
CA ALA A 72 -2.46 1.25 0.56
C ALA A 72 -2.42 -0.07 1.33
N ILE A 73 -1.86 -1.12 0.77
CA ILE A 73 -1.86 -2.46 1.34
C ILE A 73 -0.55 -2.74 2.08
N GLY A 74 -0.66 -3.49 3.17
CA GLY A 74 0.49 -4.01 3.90
C GLY A 74 0.83 -3.27 5.20
N SER A 75 1.66 -3.91 6.02
CA SER A 75 2.18 -3.34 7.28
C SER A 75 3.49 -2.59 7.01
N ILE A 76 3.44 -1.60 6.13
CA ILE A 76 4.60 -0.92 5.55
C ILE A 76 4.73 0.55 5.99
N LEU A 77 3.97 0.96 6.99
CA LEU A 77 3.91 2.35 7.44
C LEU A 77 5.27 2.91 7.91
N HIS A 78 6.21 2.05 8.33
CA HIS A 78 7.57 2.45 8.73
C HIS A 78 8.41 3.03 7.58
N PHE A 79 7.98 2.88 6.33
CA PHE A 79 8.61 3.53 5.17
C PHE A 79 8.04 4.90 4.84
N ALA A 80 6.92 5.29 5.48
CA ALA A 80 6.27 6.56 5.20
C ALA A 80 7.16 7.75 5.62
N LYS A 81 7.02 8.83 4.89
CA LYS A 81 7.65 10.13 5.12
C LYS A 81 6.57 11.18 5.35
N ASP A 82 7.01 12.36 5.79
CA ASP A 82 6.10 13.47 5.99
C ASP A 82 5.28 13.78 4.72
N LYS A 83 3.99 14.05 4.93
CA LYS A 83 2.98 14.35 3.91
C LYS A 83 2.55 13.15 3.05
N ASP A 84 3.09 11.95 3.27
CA ASP A 84 2.59 10.75 2.59
C ASP A 84 1.14 10.45 2.95
N ILE A 85 0.41 9.87 2.01
CA ILE A 85 -1.02 9.58 2.11
C ILE A 85 -1.20 8.15 2.58
N ILE A 86 -1.93 7.95 3.66
CA ILE A 86 -2.23 6.63 4.23
C ILE A 86 -3.67 6.25 3.93
N TRP A 87 -3.84 5.18 3.15
CA TRP A 87 -5.14 4.64 2.76
C TRP A 87 -5.17 3.11 3.01
N GLY A 88 -5.20 2.71 4.29
CA GLY A 88 -5.34 1.33 4.72
C GLY A 88 -4.05 0.61 5.13
N SER A 89 -2.89 1.21 4.95
CA SER A 89 -1.64 0.65 5.47
C SER A 89 -1.60 0.66 7.00
N GLY A 90 -0.82 -0.25 7.58
CA GLY A 90 -0.72 -0.42 9.02
C GLY A 90 0.72 -0.47 9.54
N ILE A 91 0.83 -0.40 10.86
CA ILE A 91 2.09 -0.68 11.55
C ILE A 91 2.48 -2.15 11.42
N ASN A 92 3.78 -2.42 11.48
CA ASN A 92 4.32 -3.76 11.56
C ASN A 92 4.84 -3.99 12.99
N GLY A 93 4.21 -4.89 13.73
CA GLY A 93 4.57 -5.17 15.12
C GLY A 93 5.97 -5.75 15.33
N LYS A 94 6.66 -6.13 14.26
CA LYS A 94 8.06 -6.60 14.31
C LYS A 94 9.08 -5.48 14.10
N ILE A 95 8.64 -4.28 13.74
CA ILE A 95 9.50 -3.12 13.48
C ILE A 95 9.52 -2.23 14.72
N PRO A 96 10.69 -1.91 15.27
CA PRO A 96 10.82 -0.98 16.40
C PRO A 96 10.20 0.39 16.10
N HIS A 97 9.71 1.05 17.14
CA HIS A 97 8.97 2.32 17.01
C HIS A 97 9.82 3.46 16.47
N ASP A 98 11.12 3.45 16.70
CA ASP A 98 12.11 4.45 16.21
C ASP A 98 12.32 4.42 14.69
N TYR A 99 11.86 3.39 14.01
CA TYR A 99 11.85 3.35 12.55
C TYR A 99 10.73 4.18 11.92
N TYR A 100 9.71 4.57 12.69
CA TYR A 100 8.61 5.41 12.23
C TYR A 100 8.99 6.89 12.42
N LYS A 101 9.62 7.48 11.40
CA LYS A 101 10.27 8.81 11.49
C LYS A 101 9.41 9.97 10.99
N PHE A 102 8.24 9.71 10.49
CA PHE A 102 7.31 10.74 10.03
C PHE A 102 6.74 11.56 11.19
N LYS A 103 6.48 12.84 10.93
CA LYS A 103 5.85 13.78 11.87
C LYS A 103 4.45 14.17 11.44
N ASN A 104 4.21 14.25 10.13
CA ASN A 104 2.94 14.66 9.56
C ASN A 104 2.54 13.70 8.43
N LEU A 105 1.37 13.08 8.55
CA LEU A 105 0.80 12.20 7.54
C LEU A 105 -0.56 12.71 7.11
N ASP A 106 -0.92 12.48 5.85
CA ASP A 106 -2.28 12.65 5.32
C ASP A 106 -3.04 11.32 5.49
N ILE A 107 -3.69 11.14 6.64
CA ILE A 107 -4.32 9.87 7.00
C ILE A 107 -5.78 9.87 6.57
N ARG A 108 -6.13 9.02 5.62
CA ARG A 108 -7.48 8.85 5.08
C ARG A 108 -8.20 7.65 5.67
N MET A 109 -7.49 6.58 5.88
CA MET A 109 -7.96 5.33 6.47
C MET A 109 -6.76 4.56 7.01
N VAL A 110 -6.93 3.83 8.08
CA VAL A 110 -5.91 2.94 8.63
C VAL A 110 -6.37 1.49 8.63
N ARG A 111 -5.44 0.57 8.64
CA ARG A 111 -5.72 -0.86 8.60
C ARG A 111 -6.62 -1.34 9.75
N GLY A 112 -6.45 -0.77 10.93
CA GLY A 112 -7.25 -1.15 12.07
C GLY A 112 -6.87 -0.42 13.37
N PRO A 113 -7.55 -0.76 14.49
CA PRO A 113 -7.45 -0.04 15.77
C PRO A 113 -6.01 0.06 16.32
N LYS A 114 -5.21 -0.99 16.19
CA LYS A 114 -3.80 -0.96 16.65
C LYS A 114 -2.99 0.12 15.96
N THR A 115 -3.17 0.28 14.64
CA THR A 115 -2.50 1.34 13.88
C THR A 115 -3.02 2.71 14.28
N LYS A 116 -4.34 2.86 14.47
CA LYS A 116 -4.95 4.10 14.94
C LYS A 116 -4.35 4.51 16.27
N ASN A 117 -4.43 3.65 17.30
CA ASN A 117 -3.93 3.94 18.63
C ASN A 117 -2.45 4.34 18.63
N TYR A 118 -1.64 3.65 17.82
CA TYR A 118 -0.23 3.99 17.67
C TYR A 118 -0.04 5.41 17.08
N LEU A 119 -0.75 5.75 16.01
CA LEU A 119 -0.63 7.06 15.38
C LEU A 119 -1.16 8.18 16.28
N GLU A 120 -2.25 7.95 16.98
CA GLU A 120 -2.79 8.91 17.96
C GLU A 120 -1.83 9.13 19.13
N SER A 121 -1.14 8.07 19.62
CA SER A 121 -0.10 8.21 20.65
C SER A 121 1.10 9.04 20.18
N LYS A 122 1.26 9.23 18.87
CA LYS A 122 2.28 10.08 18.25
C LYS A 122 1.75 11.48 17.89
N GLY A 123 0.51 11.80 18.28
CA GLY A 123 -0.10 13.12 18.07
C GLY A 123 -0.79 13.30 16.71
N HIS A 124 -0.98 12.23 15.95
CA HIS A 124 -1.71 12.31 14.67
C HIS A 124 -3.21 12.31 14.89
N LEU A 125 -3.93 13.10 14.10
CA LEU A 125 -5.37 12.99 13.95
C LEU A 125 -5.69 11.84 13.01
N VAL A 126 -6.37 10.80 13.50
CA VAL A 126 -6.67 9.59 12.72
C VAL A 126 -8.20 9.47 12.57
N PRO A 127 -8.73 9.43 11.35
CA PRO A 127 -10.15 9.24 11.13
C PRO A 127 -10.62 7.88 11.67
N ASN A 128 -11.88 7.83 12.08
CA ASN A 128 -12.49 6.59 12.57
C ASN A 128 -12.92 5.67 11.40
N SER A 129 -11.98 5.47 10.47
CA SER A 129 -12.17 4.67 9.26
C SER A 129 -11.12 3.56 9.20
N TYR A 130 -11.60 2.33 9.18
CA TYR A 130 -10.76 1.14 9.16
C TYR A 130 -10.98 0.35 7.89
N GLY A 131 -9.90 -0.21 7.37
CA GLY A 131 -9.96 -1.12 6.25
C GLY A 131 -8.60 -1.38 5.64
N GLU A 132 -8.53 -2.45 4.90
CA GLU A 132 -7.39 -2.78 4.06
C GLU A 132 -7.90 -2.88 2.62
N PRO A 133 -7.37 -2.06 1.69
CA PRO A 133 -7.80 -2.10 0.30
C PRO A 133 -7.71 -3.48 -0.34
N GLY A 134 -6.92 -4.40 0.22
CA GLY A 134 -6.86 -5.81 -0.16
C GLY A 134 -8.21 -6.53 -0.10
N LEU A 135 -9.14 -6.06 0.73
CA LEU A 135 -10.51 -6.59 0.78
C LEU A 135 -11.34 -6.27 -0.47
N LEU A 136 -10.88 -5.34 -1.30
CA LEU A 136 -11.54 -4.96 -2.56
C LEU A 136 -11.13 -5.85 -3.75
N LEU A 137 -10.51 -6.99 -3.50
CA LEU A 137 -10.09 -7.95 -4.53
C LEU A 137 -11.26 -8.51 -5.35
N SER A 138 -12.47 -8.50 -4.80
CA SER A 138 -13.69 -8.96 -5.47
C SER A 138 -14.30 -7.94 -6.46
N LEU A 139 -13.74 -6.75 -6.54
CA LEU A 139 -14.14 -5.73 -7.52
C LEU A 139 -13.49 -5.99 -8.88
#